data_87d9e8554f401da12eddd61382f14b16
#
_entry.id   87d9e8554f401da12eddd61382f14b16
#
_cell.length_a   1.000
_cell.length_b   1.000
_cell.length_c   1.000
_cell.angle_alpha   90.00
_cell.angle_beta   90.00
_cell.angle_gamma   90.00
#
_symmetry.space_group_name_H-M   'P 1'
#
loop_
_entity.id
_entity.type
_entity.pdbx_description
1 polymer ?
#
loop_
_entity_poly.entity_id
_entity_poly.type
_entity_poly.pdbx_seq_one_letter_code
_entity_poly.pdbx_strand_id
1 'polypeptide(L)'
;MTLSVAVRKAAATAVLGAALAGCGGGTGSSPKPANEIRTGSPAVPAPASPSAAPSGSPQAGAPARVPVLPPGPNGLTPVFERAKQHGDKTVALTFDADMTSDQGPRAASGERFDNPQLISSLRALKVPATIFMTGRWAEEYPDQAKAIGSDPNFEIANHSYSHHAFKSPCYGLPALDGAAATADVDRAFAAFRKAGAVNTVPYFRFPGGCYDDQALRALSPAKVTAVQWDVVSGDAFAKDPDAVAEQVLAGVKPGSVVVMHCTRSAAPVTEQAVRKVVPELRKRGYRFVKVSELIGK
;
A
#
# COMPACT_ATOMS: atom_id res chain seq x y z
N MET A 1 -37.93 -35.39 10.88
CA MET A 1 -37.61 -34.84 12.22
C MET A 1 -37.16 -33.39 12.01
N THR A 2 -38.10 -32.48 12.23
CA THR A 2 -37.93 -31.01 12.06
C THR A 2 -37.68 -30.42 13.44
N LEU A 3 -36.51 -29.78 13.64
CA LEU A 3 -36.25 -28.99 14.87
C LEU A 3 -36.38 -27.51 14.51
N SER A 4 -37.41 -26.87 15.04
CA SER A 4 -37.59 -25.43 15.08
C SER A 4 -36.74 -24.84 16.21
N VAL A 5 -35.91 -23.82 15.89
CA VAL A 5 -35.20 -23.02 16.89
C VAL A 5 -35.86 -21.63 16.96
N ALA A 6 -36.37 -21.33 18.14
CA ALA A 6 -37.05 -20.07 18.46
C ALA A 6 -36.06 -18.93 18.68
N VAL A 7 -36.28 -17.82 17.98
CA VAL A 7 -35.53 -16.56 18.14
C VAL A 7 -36.16 -15.75 19.29
N ARG A 8 -35.41 -15.48 20.35
CA ARG A 8 -35.80 -14.56 21.44
C ARG A 8 -35.27 -13.13 21.07
N LYS A 9 -36.18 -12.19 20.92
CA LYS A 9 -35.91 -10.76 20.85
C LYS A 9 -35.65 -10.23 22.27
N ALA A 10 -34.52 -9.53 22.44
CA ALA A 10 -34.25 -8.70 23.60
C ALA A 10 -34.37 -7.22 23.21
N ALA A 11 -35.26 -6.51 23.90
CA ALA A 11 -35.42 -5.08 23.81
C ALA A 11 -34.45 -4.40 24.79
N ALA A 12 -33.73 -3.40 24.32
CA ALA A 12 -32.93 -2.54 25.19
C ALA A 12 -33.46 -1.10 25.12
N THR A 13 -33.75 -0.60 26.28
CA THR A 13 -34.34 0.73 26.59
C THR A 13 -33.32 1.85 26.44
N ALA A 14 -33.74 2.94 25.85
CA ALA A 14 -33.01 4.20 25.77
C ALA A 14 -33.08 4.98 27.08
N VAL A 15 -31.97 5.57 27.50
CA VAL A 15 -31.94 6.60 28.57
C VAL A 15 -31.41 7.90 27.93
N LEU A 16 -32.28 8.92 27.93
CA LEU A 16 -31.98 10.33 27.64
C LEU A 16 -31.32 10.97 28.87
N GLY A 17 -30.24 11.71 28.64
CA GLY A 17 -29.65 12.61 29.63
C GLY A 17 -29.28 13.94 28.96
N ALA A 18 -29.97 15.04 29.42
CA ALA A 18 -29.88 16.37 28.89
C ALA A 18 -28.81 17.24 29.55
N ALA A 19 -28.21 18.10 28.77
CA ALA A 19 -27.81 19.49 28.95
C ALA A 19 -27.06 19.94 30.22
N LEU A 20 -26.02 20.75 30.03
CA LEU A 20 -25.97 22.14 30.53
C LEU A 20 -24.82 22.93 29.88
N ALA A 21 -25.16 24.16 29.53
CA ALA A 21 -24.31 25.16 28.89
C ALA A 21 -23.41 25.88 29.93
N GLY A 22 -22.27 26.37 29.45
CA GLY A 22 -21.41 27.30 30.21
C GLY A 22 -20.70 28.25 29.26
N CYS A 23 -21.18 29.50 29.21
CA CYS A 23 -20.54 30.68 28.60
C CYS A 23 -19.39 31.18 29.48
N GLY A 24 -18.30 31.62 28.87
CA GLY A 24 -17.25 32.39 29.52
C GLY A 24 -16.37 33.10 28.50
N GLY A 25 -16.65 34.38 28.27
CA GLY A 25 -15.86 35.25 27.39
C GLY A 25 -14.65 35.82 28.14
N GLY A 26 -13.62 36.20 27.39
CA GLY A 26 -12.43 36.89 27.88
C GLY A 26 -11.68 37.56 26.73
N THR A 27 -11.93 38.88 26.60
CA THR A 27 -11.24 39.80 25.70
C THR A 27 -9.88 40.19 26.29
N GLY A 28 -8.85 40.32 25.46
CA GLY A 28 -7.53 40.81 25.87
C GLY A 28 -6.68 41.27 24.68
N SER A 29 -6.55 42.56 24.57
CA SER A 29 -5.94 43.39 23.51
C SER A 29 -4.41 43.23 23.41
N SER A 30 -3.91 43.57 22.22
CA SER A 30 -2.52 43.89 21.87
C SER A 30 -1.95 45.07 22.69
N PRO A 31 -0.58 45.25 22.71
CA PRO A 31 -0.02 46.23 21.78
C PRO A 31 1.37 45.87 21.17
N LYS A 32 1.64 46.55 20.08
CA LYS A 32 2.93 46.74 19.40
C LYS A 32 3.64 47.93 20.04
N PRO A 33 4.99 48.04 20.06
CA PRO A 33 5.66 49.22 19.53
C PRO A 33 6.83 48.90 18.62
N ALA A 34 7.00 49.57 17.53
CA ALA A 34 7.68 50.79 17.14
C ALA A 34 9.24 50.72 17.13
N ASN A 35 9.75 50.71 15.95
CA ASN A 35 10.82 51.43 15.27
C ASN A 35 11.98 52.05 16.10
N GLU A 36 13.22 51.68 15.75
CA GLU A 36 14.38 52.54 15.81
C GLU A 36 15.33 52.34 14.64
N ILE A 37 15.58 53.44 13.96
CA ILE A 37 16.54 53.68 12.90
C ILE A 37 17.88 53.97 13.54
N ARG A 38 18.98 53.31 13.12
CA ARG A 38 20.35 53.81 13.32
C ARG A 38 21.14 53.76 12.03
N THR A 39 21.49 54.93 11.61
CA THR A 39 22.52 55.31 10.60
C THR A 39 23.92 55.00 11.08
N GLY A 40 24.80 54.55 10.19
CA GLY A 40 26.25 54.41 10.47
C GLY A 40 27.08 54.00 9.24
N SER A 41 27.77 54.92 8.75
CA SER A 41 28.78 55.12 7.72
C SER A 41 29.79 54.02 7.38
N PRO A 42 30.60 54.18 6.31
CA PRO A 42 31.06 53.14 5.41
C PRO A 42 32.45 52.57 5.79
N ALA A 43 32.67 51.30 5.52
CA ALA A 43 33.95 50.64 5.65
C ALA A 43 34.53 50.27 4.26
N VAL A 44 35.84 50.50 4.18
CA VAL A 44 36.81 50.42 3.08
C VAL A 44 36.87 48.99 2.50
N PRO A 45 37.11 48.80 1.15
CA PRO A 45 37.24 47.47 0.53
C PRO A 45 38.59 46.81 0.82
N ALA A 46 38.59 45.54 1.21
CA ALA A 46 39.73 44.66 1.29
C ALA A 46 39.95 43.93 -0.07
N PRO A 47 41.20 43.52 -0.39
CA PRO A 47 41.54 42.99 -1.72
C PRO A 47 41.01 41.59 -1.98
N ALA A 48 40.61 41.34 -3.21
CA ALA A 48 40.09 40.08 -3.72
C ALA A 48 41.13 38.94 -3.66
N SER A 49 40.74 37.83 -3.01
CA SER A 49 41.43 36.55 -3.13
C SER A 49 40.94 35.79 -4.38
N PRO A 50 41.79 34.96 -4.98
CA PRO A 50 41.48 34.33 -6.28
C PRO A 50 40.32 33.32 -6.14
N SER A 51 39.39 33.41 -7.07
CA SER A 51 38.22 32.55 -7.28
C SER A 51 38.65 31.10 -7.43
N ALA A 52 38.27 30.25 -6.46
CA ALA A 52 38.28 28.80 -6.62
C ALA A 52 37.18 28.41 -7.63
N ALA A 53 37.56 27.60 -8.63
CA ALA A 53 36.64 27.01 -9.57
C ALA A 53 35.48 26.29 -8.89
N PRO A 54 34.25 26.35 -9.43
CA PRO A 54 33.14 25.62 -8.82
C PRO A 54 33.37 24.11 -8.98
N SER A 55 33.61 23.44 -7.85
CA SER A 55 33.50 21.98 -7.78
C SER A 55 32.09 21.62 -8.23
N GLY A 56 31.99 20.90 -9.34
CA GLY A 56 30.72 20.43 -9.87
C GLY A 56 29.93 19.67 -8.79
N SER A 57 28.79 20.19 -8.40
CA SER A 57 27.83 19.45 -7.60
C SER A 57 27.52 18.12 -8.32
N PRO A 58 27.41 17.01 -7.61
CA PRO A 58 26.94 15.77 -8.22
C PRO A 58 25.57 16.03 -8.87
N GLN A 59 25.53 15.91 -10.18
CA GLN A 59 24.29 15.99 -10.94
C GLN A 59 23.37 14.93 -10.38
N ALA A 60 22.23 15.30 -9.78
CA ALA A 60 21.23 14.38 -9.30
C ALA A 60 20.86 13.47 -10.48
N GLY A 61 21.29 12.21 -10.39
CA GLY A 61 21.02 11.21 -11.42
C GLY A 61 19.51 11.15 -11.67
N ALA A 62 19.13 11.02 -12.94
CA ALA A 62 17.74 10.79 -13.31
C ALA A 62 17.16 9.66 -12.41
N PRO A 63 15.90 9.76 -11.95
CA PRO A 63 15.31 8.74 -11.09
C PRO A 63 15.48 7.36 -11.73
N ALA A 64 16.09 6.44 -10.99
CA ALA A 64 16.35 5.11 -11.48
C ALA A 64 15.03 4.50 -12.00
N ARG A 65 15.04 4.04 -13.25
CA ARG A 65 13.86 3.46 -13.89
C ARG A 65 13.44 2.23 -13.12
N VAL A 66 12.16 2.16 -12.71
CA VAL A 66 11.64 0.96 -12.03
C VAL A 66 11.79 -0.25 -12.95
N PRO A 67 12.45 -1.34 -12.51
CA PRO A 67 12.69 -2.50 -13.35
C PRO A 67 11.36 -3.21 -13.67
N VAL A 68 11.22 -3.66 -14.92
CA VAL A 68 10.13 -4.53 -15.39
C VAL A 68 10.72 -5.76 -16.06
N LEU A 69 10.06 -6.89 -15.94
CA LEU A 69 10.48 -8.09 -16.66
C LEU A 69 10.16 -7.95 -18.16
N PRO A 70 11.01 -8.50 -19.03
CA PRO A 70 10.69 -8.57 -20.45
C PRO A 70 9.42 -9.44 -20.67
N PRO A 71 8.68 -9.21 -21.76
CA PRO A 71 7.54 -10.06 -22.10
C PRO A 71 7.88 -11.54 -22.07
N GLY A 72 6.98 -12.34 -21.56
CA GLY A 72 7.08 -13.79 -21.54
C GLY A 72 6.94 -14.41 -22.94
N PRO A 73 6.94 -15.75 -23.05
CA PRO A 73 6.73 -16.46 -24.31
C PRO A 73 5.46 -15.99 -25.02
N ASN A 74 5.51 -15.85 -26.34
CA ASN A 74 4.38 -15.40 -27.17
C ASN A 74 3.82 -14.01 -26.80
N GLY A 75 4.63 -13.14 -26.18
CA GLY A 75 4.22 -11.79 -25.79
C GLY A 75 3.26 -11.74 -24.59
N LEU A 76 3.16 -12.80 -23.81
CA LEU A 76 2.37 -12.81 -22.58
C LEU A 76 2.96 -11.89 -21.53
N THR A 77 2.10 -11.36 -20.66
CA THR A 77 2.56 -10.62 -19.47
C THR A 77 3.49 -11.51 -18.64
N PRO A 78 4.71 -11.04 -18.31
CA PRO A 78 5.64 -11.82 -17.50
C PRO A 78 5.13 -11.93 -16.06
N VAL A 79 5.38 -13.08 -15.42
CA VAL A 79 5.00 -13.34 -14.02
C VAL A 79 6.25 -13.43 -13.16
N PHE A 80 6.19 -12.74 -12.01
CA PHE A 80 7.21 -12.77 -10.96
C PHE A 80 6.60 -13.30 -9.67
N GLU A 81 7.16 -14.34 -9.09
CA GLU A 81 6.69 -14.97 -7.85
C GLU A 81 7.71 -14.87 -6.73
N ARG A 82 8.99 -14.96 -7.08
CA ARG A 82 10.12 -14.92 -6.16
C ARG A 82 11.41 -14.57 -6.90
N ALA A 83 12.30 -13.83 -6.25
CA ALA A 83 13.63 -13.60 -6.82
C ALA A 83 14.45 -14.90 -6.86
N LYS A 84 15.23 -15.09 -7.92
CA LYS A 84 16.24 -16.14 -7.95
C LYS A 84 17.29 -15.87 -6.86
N GLN A 85 17.73 -16.89 -6.17
CA GLN A 85 18.67 -16.73 -5.07
C GLN A 85 20.02 -16.19 -5.56
N HIS A 86 20.48 -15.10 -4.92
CA HIS A 86 21.82 -14.53 -5.13
C HIS A 86 22.55 -14.32 -3.79
N GLY A 87 22.29 -15.18 -2.79
CA GLY A 87 23.00 -15.16 -1.49
C GLY A 87 22.40 -14.22 -0.43
N ASP A 88 21.71 -13.15 -0.83
CA ASP A 88 21.13 -12.19 0.11
C ASP A 88 19.80 -12.69 0.71
N LYS A 89 19.69 -12.67 2.05
CA LYS A 89 18.42 -12.94 2.74
C LYS A 89 17.49 -11.71 2.63
N THR A 90 16.87 -11.53 1.46
CA THR A 90 15.86 -10.48 1.25
C THR A 90 14.46 -11.08 1.20
N VAL A 91 13.45 -10.32 1.62
CA VAL A 91 12.03 -10.66 1.57
C VAL A 91 11.19 -9.42 1.29
N ALA A 92 10.19 -9.54 0.42
CA ALA A 92 9.20 -8.51 0.22
C ALA A 92 7.90 -8.88 0.96
N LEU A 93 7.49 -8.05 1.92
CA LEU A 93 6.12 -8.09 2.43
C LEU A 93 5.25 -7.26 1.49
N THR A 94 4.19 -7.86 0.98
CA THR A 94 3.25 -7.22 0.07
C THR A 94 1.84 -7.29 0.64
N PHE A 95 1.06 -6.24 0.39
CA PHE A 95 -0.26 -6.10 0.99
C PHE A 95 -1.28 -5.73 -0.08
N ASP A 96 -2.33 -6.52 -0.20
CA ASP A 96 -3.45 -6.24 -1.09
C ASP A 96 -4.44 -5.32 -0.36
N ALA A 97 -4.71 -4.16 -0.95
CA ALA A 97 -5.64 -3.15 -0.47
C ALA A 97 -6.91 -3.22 -1.33
N ASP A 98 -7.81 -4.13 -0.95
CA ASP A 98 -8.93 -4.56 -1.75
C ASP A 98 -10.17 -3.72 -1.49
N MET A 99 -10.84 -3.33 -2.55
CA MET A 99 -12.20 -2.83 -2.49
C MET A 99 -12.90 -3.04 -3.83
N THR A 100 -14.11 -3.58 -3.78
CA THR A 100 -14.99 -3.73 -4.94
C THR A 100 -15.92 -2.53 -5.11
N SER A 101 -16.51 -2.37 -6.29
CA SER A 101 -17.37 -1.22 -6.59
C SER A 101 -18.64 -1.16 -5.73
N ASP A 102 -19.13 -2.29 -5.26
CA ASP A 102 -20.34 -2.43 -4.44
C ASP A 102 -20.12 -2.24 -2.94
N GLN A 103 -18.85 -2.15 -2.50
CA GLN A 103 -18.51 -2.00 -1.08
C GLN A 103 -18.60 -0.56 -0.55
N GLY A 104 -18.80 0.45 -1.41
CA GLY A 104 -18.96 1.83 -1.00
C GLY A 104 -20.03 2.06 0.07
N PRO A 105 -21.27 1.53 -0.05
CA PRO A 105 -22.29 1.63 0.99
C PRO A 105 -21.88 0.99 2.33
N ARG A 106 -21.10 -0.09 2.31
CA ARG A 106 -20.57 -0.75 3.51
C ARG A 106 -19.51 0.13 4.18
N ALA A 107 -18.62 0.74 3.40
CA ALA A 107 -17.64 1.70 3.90
C ALA A 107 -18.33 2.92 4.53
N ALA A 108 -19.35 3.47 3.87
CA ALA A 108 -20.16 4.58 4.40
C ALA A 108 -20.89 4.24 5.70
N SER A 109 -21.24 2.96 5.92
CA SER A 109 -21.84 2.47 7.18
C SER A 109 -20.79 2.12 8.26
N GLY A 110 -19.52 2.39 8.02
CA GLY A 110 -18.44 2.25 9.01
C GLY A 110 -17.60 0.98 8.89
N GLU A 111 -17.82 0.12 7.89
CA GLU A 111 -16.93 -1.01 7.64
C GLU A 111 -15.57 -0.51 7.10
N ARG A 112 -14.49 -1.07 7.61
CA ARG A 112 -13.15 -0.59 7.30
C ARG A 112 -12.46 -1.49 6.26
N PHE A 113 -12.27 -0.95 5.05
CA PHE A 113 -11.49 -1.56 3.98
C PHE A 113 -10.05 -1.02 3.94
N ASP A 114 -9.71 -0.10 4.82
CA ASP A 114 -8.35 0.38 5.06
C ASP A 114 -7.78 -0.19 6.36
N ASN A 115 -6.47 -0.06 6.55
CA ASN A 115 -5.78 -0.47 7.78
C ASN A 115 -4.67 0.52 8.15
N PRO A 116 -5.02 1.73 8.67
CA PRO A 116 -4.03 2.74 9.03
C PRO A 116 -3.06 2.29 10.13
N GLN A 117 -3.48 1.38 11.02
CA GLN A 117 -2.60 0.81 12.04
C GLN A 117 -1.49 -0.03 11.42
N LEU A 118 -1.80 -0.86 10.41
CA LEU A 118 -0.80 -1.62 9.67
C LEU A 118 0.24 -0.70 9.01
N ILE A 119 -0.22 0.34 8.31
CA ILE A 119 0.67 1.31 7.66
C ILE A 119 1.55 2.03 8.70
N SER A 120 0.99 2.44 9.84
CA SER A 120 1.75 3.05 10.95
C SER A 120 2.78 2.09 11.54
N SER A 121 2.43 0.81 11.69
CA SER A 121 3.35 -0.21 12.20
C SER A 121 4.51 -0.49 11.24
N LEU A 122 4.24 -0.56 9.94
CA LEU A 122 5.28 -0.71 8.91
C LEU A 122 6.27 0.47 8.94
N ARG A 123 5.77 1.71 9.09
CA ARG A 123 6.59 2.91 9.26
C ARG A 123 7.45 2.84 10.52
N ALA A 124 6.84 2.57 11.67
CA ALA A 124 7.52 2.47 12.96
C ALA A 124 8.60 1.38 12.96
N LEU A 125 8.31 0.26 12.32
CA LEU A 125 9.24 -0.85 12.14
C LEU A 125 10.26 -0.61 11.02
N LYS A 126 10.16 0.49 10.26
CA LYS A 126 11.01 0.78 9.09
C LYS A 126 11.05 -0.40 8.11
N VAL A 127 9.88 -0.90 7.73
CA VAL A 127 9.70 -2.00 6.78
C VAL A 127 9.26 -1.43 5.45
N PRO A 128 10.11 -1.46 4.41
CA PRO A 128 9.68 -1.18 3.05
C PRO A 128 8.65 -2.21 2.60
N ALA A 129 7.63 -1.78 1.85
CA ALA A 129 6.58 -2.67 1.39
C ALA A 129 6.01 -2.25 0.03
N THR A 130 5.41 -3.19 -0.68
CA THR A 130 4.64 -2.96 -1.90
C THR A 130 3.16 -3.15 -1.60
N ILE A 131 2.36 -2.14 -1.89
CA ILE A 131 0.92 -2.16 -1.67
C ILE A 131 0.23 -2.34 -3.03
N PHE A 132 -0.38 -3.49 -3.24
CA PHE A 132 -1.22 -3.76 -4.41
C PHE A 132 -2.62 -3.21 -4.14
N MET A 133 -2.91 -2.05 -4.71
CA MET A 133 -4.09 -1.27 -4.39
C MET A 133 -5.12 -1.35 -5.53
N THR A 134 -6.40 -1.51 -5.19
CA THR A 134 -7.46 -1.35 -6.18
C THR A 134 -7.74 0.13 -6.43
N GLY A 135 -8.16 0.47 -7.65
CA GLY A 135 -8.55 1.85 -7.96
C GLY A 135 -9.73 2.31 -7.12
N ARG A 136 -10.66 1.40 -6.83
CA ARG A 136 -11.82 1.69 -5.98
C ARG A 136 -11.40 2.03 -4.54
N TRP A 137 -10.41 1.32 -3.99
CA TRP A 137 -9.84 1.64 -2.68
C TRP A 137 -9.22 3.04 -2.65
N ALA A 138 -8.46 3.39 -3.70
CA ALA A 138 -7.85 4.72 -3.79
C ALA A 138 -8.89 5.86 -3.90
N GLU A 139 -10.03 5.61 -4.52
CA GLU A 139 -11.15 6.58 -4.57
C GLU A 139 -11.88 6.70 -3.24
N GLU A 140 -11.98 5.62 -2.46
CA GLU A 140 -12.63 5.63 -1.15
C GLU A 140 -11.75 6.27 -0.07
N TYR A 141 -10.43 6.03 -0.13
CA TYR A 141 -9.45 6.51 0.85
C TYR A 141 -8.34 7.36 0.21
N PRO A 142 -8.68 8.48 -0.49
CA PRO A 142 -7.72 9.24 -1.29
C PRO A 142 -6.57 9.81 -0.46
N ASP A 143 -6.83 10.26 0.76
CA ASP A 143 -5.79 10.79 1.65
C ASP A 143 -4.79 9.71 2.07
N GLN A 144 -5.26 8.48 2.29
CA GLN A 144 -4.39 7.36 2.61
C GLN A 144 -3.61 6.90 1.38
N ALA A 145 -4.25 6.83 0.21
CA ALA A 145 -3.57 6.52 -1.05
C ALA A 145 -2.45 7.54 -1.33
N LYS A 146 -2.70 8.83 -1.13
CA LYS A 146 -1.70 9.89 -1.21
C LYS A 146 -0.58 9.70 -0.18
N ALA A 147 -0.93 9.46 1.09
CA ALA A 147 0.05 9.31 2.17
C ALA A 147 0.96 8.08 2.00
N ILE A 148 0.43 6.97 1.47
CA ILE A 148 1.21 5.79 1.09
C ILE A 148 2.02 6.09 -0.17
N GLY A 149 1.40 6.70 -1.18
CA GLY A 149 1.99 7.01 -2.46
C GLY A 149 3.03 8.13 -2.45
N SER A 150 3.25 8.81 -1.33
CA SER A 150 4.29 9.83 -1.14
C SER A 150 5.38 9.38 -0.16
N ASP A 151 5.22 8.21 0.46
CA ASP A 151 6.18 7.68 1.44
C ASP A 151 7.25 6.84 0.72
N PRO A 152 8.55 7.17 0.84
CA PRO A 152 9.63 6.44 0.17
C PRO A 152 9.77 4.98 0.64
N ASN A 153 9.22 4.63 1.80
CA ASN A 153 9.20 3.26 2.28
C ASN A 153 8.22 2.36 1.50
N PHE A 154 7.27 2.96 0.79
CA PHE A 154 6.25 2.20 0.08
C PHE A 154 6.34 2.41 -1.43
N GLU A 155 5.80 1.47 -2.18
CA GLU A 155 5.45 1.63 -3.59
C GLU A 155 4.02 1.11 -3.78
N ILE A 156 3.25 1.78 -4.65
CA ILE A 156 1.89 1.36 -5.00
C ILE A 156 1.95 0.61 -6.33
N ALA A 157 1.47 -0.62 -6.31
CA ALA A 157 1.23 -1.46 -7.47
C ALA A 157 -0.28 -1.63 -7.72
N ASN A 158 -0.63 -2.13 -8.88
CA ASN A 158 -2.00 -2.22 -9.35
C ASN A 158 -2.65 -3.57 -8.95
N HIS A 159 -3.86 -3.51 -8.39
CA HIS A 159 -4.66 -4.68 -8.06
C HIS A 159 -6.03 -4.65 -8.77
N SER A 160 -6.04 -4.19 -10.02
CA SER A 160 -7.22 -3.82 -10.81
C SER A 160 -7.96 -2.57 -10.26
N TYR A 161 -8.96 -2.08 -10.99
CA TYR A 161 -9.83 -1.05 -10.44
C TYR A 161 -10.96 -1.66 -9.60
N SER A 162 -11.61 -2.70 -10.14
CA SER A 162 -12.86 -3.26 -9.65
C SER A 162 -12.70 -4.41 -8.65
N HIS A 163 -11.48 -4.95 -8.48
CA HIS A 163 -11.21 -6.21 -7.79
C HIS A 163 -11.96 -7.42 -8.42
N HIS A 164 -12.27 -7.35 -9.72
CA HIS A 164 -12.85 -8.49 -10.45
C HIS A 164 -11.75 -9.46 -10.90
N ALA A 165 -12.09 -10.75 -10.94
CA ALA A 165 -11.19 -11.80 -11.39
C ALA A 165 -10.93 -11.72 -12.90
N PHE A 166 -9.71 -12.00 -13.33
CA PHE A 166 -9.31 -12.08 -14.74
C PHE A 166 -9.48 -13.50 -15.32
N LYS A 167 -9.85 -14.42 -14.45
CA LYS A 167 -10.18 -15.81 -14.76
C LYS A 167 -11.31 -16.30 -13.88
N SER A 168 -12.26 -17.04 -14.44
CA SER A 168 -13.37 -17.65 -13.72
C SER A 168 -13.30 -19.18 -13.80
N PRO A 169 -13.64 -19.92 -12.71
CA PRO A 169 -14.01 -19.43 -11.39
C PRO A 169 -12.81 -18.97 -10.57
N CYS A 170 -13.00 -17.96 -9.67
CA CYS A 170 -11.98 -17.48 -8.75
C CYS A 170 -12.62 -17.01 -7.44
N TYR A 171 -12.70 -17.86 -6.44
CA TYR A 171 -13.20 -17.57 -5.08
C TYR A 171 -14.55 -16.80 -5.03
N GLY A 172 -15.41 -16.98 -6.05
CA GLY A 172 -16.69 -16.28 -6.13
C GLY A 172 -16.59 -14.81 -6.56
N LEU A 173 -15.43 -14.31 -6.93
CA LEU A 173 -15.28 -12.97 -7.48
C LEU A 173 -15.99 -12.85 -8.82
N PRO A 174 -16.68 -11.74 -9.11
CA PRO A 174 -17.15 -11.42 -10.46
C PRO A 174 -15.96 -11.44 -11.43
N ALA A 175 -16.15 -11.97 -12.62
CA ALA A 175 -15.11 -11.99 -13.64
C ALA A 175 -15.20 -10.77 -14.56
N LEU A 176 -14.03 -10.26 -14.99
CA LEU A 176 -13.94 -9.31 -16.09
C LEU A 176 -14.04 -10.05 -17.43
N ASP A 177 -14.69 -9.43 -18.40
CA ASP A 177 -14.44 -9.75 -19.80
C ASP A 177 -12.99 -9.40 -20.16
N GLY A 178 -12.30 -10.29 -20.88
CA GLY A 178 -10.92 -10.09 -21.30
C GLY A 178 -10.68 -8.78 -22.07
N ALA A 179 -11.67 -8.30 -22.83
CA ALA A 179 -11.62 -7.01 -23.50
C ALA A 179 -11.60 -5.81 -22.52
N ALA A 180 -12.20 -5.95 -21.34
CA ALA A 180 -12.24 -4.92 -20.31
C ALA A 180 -10.99 -4.90 -19.40
N ALA A 181 -10.16 -5.93 -19.44
CA ALA A 181 -9.04 -6.12 -18.52
C ALA A 181 -8.05 -4.94 -18.52
N THR A 182 -7.58 -4.53 -19.70
CA THR A 182 -6.64 -3.39 -19.81
C THR A 182 -7.27 -2.08 -19.34
N ALA A 183 -8.53 -1.82 -19.71
CA ALA A 183 -9.24 -0.61 -19.30
C ALA A 183 -9.42 -0.54 -17.76
N ASP A 184 -9.66 -1.68 -17.12
CA ASP A 184 -9.77 -1.77 -15.65
C ASP A 184 -8.43 -1.46 -14.96
N VAL A 185 -7.32 -1.98 -15.48
CA VAL A 185 -5.96 -1.67 -15.02
C VAL A 185 -5.63 -0.19 -15.20
N ASP A 186 -5.91 0.38 -16.38
CA ASP A 186 -5.64 1.79 -16.69
C ASP A 186 -6.46 2.73 -15.78
N ARG A 187 -7.70 2.35 -15.50
CA ARG A 187 -8.58 3.06 -14.57
C ARG A 187 -8.02 3.08 -13.16
N ALA A 188 -7.43 1.98 -12.68
CA ALA A 188 -6.78 1.95 -11.38
C ALA A 188 -5.58 2.92 -11.31
N PHE A 189 -4.70 2.92 -12.30
CA PHE A 189 -3.60 3.89 -12.37
C PHE A 189 -4.10 5.34 -12.46
N ALA A 190 -5.22 5.58 -13.14
CA ALA A 190 -5.84 6.91 -13.16
C ALA A 190 -6.35 7.32 -11.77
N ALA A 191 -6.96 6.41 -11.01
CA ALA A 191 -7.39 6.66 -9.64
C ALA A 191 -6.21 6.99 -8.71
N PHE A 192 -5.07 6.29 -8.82
CA PHE A 192 -3.87 6.59 -8.04
C PHE A 192 -3.32 7.98 -8.33
N ARG A 193 -3.24 8.36 -9.62
CA ARG A 193 -2.83 9.73 -10.01
C ARG A 193 -3.79 10.79 -9.47
N LYS A 194 -5.10 10.54 -9.54
CA LYS A 194 -6.13 11.44 -9.01
C LYS A 194 -6.02 11.62 -7.51
N ALA A 195 -5.69 10.56 -6.76
CA ALA A 195 -5.42 10.62 -5.34
C ALA A 195 -4.09 11.34 -5.00
N GLY A 196 -3.21 11.59 -5.98
CA GLY A 196 -1.92 12.24 -5.77
C GLY A 196 -0.79 11.31 -5.33
N ALA A 197 -0.91 10.01 -5.60
CA ALA A 197 0.15 9.04 -5.39
C ALA A 197 1.25 9.20 -6.45
N VAL A 198 2.52 9.34 -6.02
CA VAL A 198 3.67 9.62 -6.93
C VAL A 198 4.65 8.45 -7.07
N ASN A 199 4.61 7.47 -6.17
CA ASN A 199 5.50 6.30 -6.17
C ASN A 199 4.82 5.04 -6.73
N THR A 200 4.00 5.19 -7.76
CA THR A 200 3.38 4.06 -8.46
C THR A 200 4.37 3.32 -9.34
N VAL A 201 4.28 1.99 -9.34
CA VAL A 201 5.15 1.10 -10.12
C VAL A 201 4.35 0.27 -11.13
N PRO A 202 4.93 -0.14 -12.27
CA PRO A 202 4.24 -0.88 -13.31
C PRO A 202 4.13 -2.38 -12.97
N TYR A 203 3.62 -2.67 -11.79
CA TYR A 203 3.33 -4.04 -11.35
C TYR A 203 1.85 -4.24 -11.17
N PHE A 204 1.40 -5.46 -11.38
CA PHE A 204 0.00 -5.86 -11.28
C PHE A 204 -0.10 -7.16 -10.50
N ARG A 205 -1.12 -7.29 -9.65
CA ARG A 205 -1.49 -8.56 -9.03
C ARG A 205 -2.92 -8.91 -9.39
N PHE A 206 -3.14 -10.15 -9.81
CA PHE A 206 -4.48 -10.63 -10.13
C PHE A 206 -5.35 -10.72 -8.88
N PRO A 207 -6.57 -10.13 -8.86
CA PRO A 207 -7.53 -10.35 -7.80
C PRO A 207 -7.78 -11.83 -7.55
N GLY A 208 -7.68 -12.25 -6.27
CA GLY A 208 -7.74 -13.66 -5.88
C GLY A 208 -6.56 -14.52 -6.38
N GLY A 209 -5.58 -13.96 -7.08
CA GLY A 209 -4.42 -14.68 -7.61
C GLY A 209 -4.71 -15.61 -8.79
N CYS A 210 -5.94 -15.63 -9.30
CA CYS A 210 -6.33 -16.54 -10.39
C CYS A 210 -5.97 -15.96 -11.75
N TYR A 211 -5.16 -16.70 -12.51
CA TYR A 211 -4.81 -16.36 -13.89
C TYR A 211 -4.56 -17.61 -14.74
N ASP A 212 -4.51 -17.43 -16.02
CA ASP A 212 -4.08 -18.36 -17.06
C ASP A 212 -3.51 -17.58 -18.24
N ASP A 213 -3.14 -18.27 -19.31
CA ASP A 213 -2.58 -17.66 -20.50
C ASP A 213 -3.55 -16.64 -21.15
N GLN A 214 -4.86 -16.85 -21.02
CA GLN A 214 -5.85 -15.90 -21.54
C GLN A 214 -5.82 -14.60 -20.72
N ALA A 215 -5.77 -14.69 -19.40
CA ALA A 215 -5.64 -13.55 -18.50
C ALA A 215 -4.31 -12.80 -18.71
N LEU A 216 -3.20 -13.53 -18.86
CA LEU A 216 -1.88 -12.94 -19.16
C LEU A 216 -1.86 -12.22 -20.52
N ARG A 217 -2.54 -12.77 -21.52
CA ARG A 217 -2.69 -12.15 -22.83
C ARG A 217 -3.56 -10.89 -22.76
N ALA A 218 -4.69 -10.95 -22.04
CA ALA A 218 -5.56 -9.80 -21.85
C ALA A 218 -4.89 -8.65 -21.09
N LEU A 219 -3.95 -8.97 -20.19
CA LEU A 219 -3.18 -7.99 -19.43
C LEU A 219 -1.99 -7.39 -20.23
N SER A 220 -1.51 -8.05 -21.29
CA SER A 220 -0.27 -7.66 -21.97
C SER A 220 -0.25 -6.24 -22.54
N PRO A 221 -1.36 -5.63 -23.00
CA PRO A 221 -1.35 -4.25 -23.46
C PRO A 221 -1.04 -3.23 -22.35
N ALA A 222 -1.29 -3.57 -21.08
CA ALA A 222 -1.00 -2.70 -19.94
C ALA A 222 0.52 -2.58 -19.65
N LYS A 223 1.36 -3.42 -20.27
CA LYS A 223 2.85 -3.39 -20.16
C LYS A 223 3.35 -3.43 -18.72
N VAL A 224 2.72 -4.23 -17.88
CA VAL A 224 3.06 -4.43 -16.47
C VAL A 224 3.76 -5.78 -16.28
N THR A 225 4.45 -5.95 -15.15
CA THR A 225 4.86 -7.28 -14.64
C THR A 225 3.78 -7.78 -13.69
N ALA A 226 3.22 -8.96 -13.95
CA ALA A 226 2.36 -9.63 -12.99
C ALA A 226 3.19 -10.13 -11.80
N VAL A 227 2.81 -9.76 -10.58
CA VAL A 227 3.53 -10.14 -9.36
C VAL A 227 2.61 -10.99 -8.51
N GLN A 228 2.94 -12.25 -8.40
CA GLN A 228 2.30 -13.21 -7.52
C GLN A 228 3.13 -13.36 -6.23
N TRP A 229 3.15 -14.52 -5.63
CA TRP A 229 3.85 -14.80 -4.38
C TRP A 229 4.29 -16.26 -4.31
N ASP A 230 5.26 -16.54 -3.47
CA ASP A 230 5.65 -17.90 -3.09
C ASP A 230 5.28 -18.22 -1.62
N VAL A 231 4.84 -17.20 -0.85
CA VAL A 231 4.40 -17.38 0.53
C VAL A 231 3.01 -16.78 0.75
N VAL A 232 2.06 -17.62 1.10
CA VAL A 232 0.71 -17.22 1.53
C VAL A 232 0.71 -17.04 3.04
N SER A 233 0.31 -15.88 3.53
CA SER A 233 0.24 -15.60 4.97
C SER A 233 -0.92 -16.29 5.68
N GLY A 234 -2.03 -16.56 4.95
CA GLY A 234 -3.27 -17.06 5.54
C GLY A 234 -4.03 -16.02 6.37
N ASP A 235 -3.72 -14.73 6.23
CA ASP A 235 -4.32 -13.64 7.03
C ASP A 235 -5.77 -13.32 6.67
N ALA A 236 -6.20 -13.64 5.42
CA ALA A 236 -7.57 -13.44 4.99
C ALA A 236 -8.53 -14.26 5.89
N PHE A 237 -9.45 -13.54 6.54
CA PHE A 237 -10.45 -14.07 7.49
C PHE A 237 -9.87 -14.77 8.73
N ALA A 238 -8.56 -14.71 8.95
CA ALA A 238 -7.91 -15.23 10.15
C ALA A 238 -8.32 -14.43 11.39
N LYS A 239 -8.36 -15.13 12.54
CA LYS A 239 -8.65 -14.55 13.85
C LYS A 239 -7.46 -14.67 14.81
N ASP A 240 -6.49 -15.49 14.45
CA ASP A 240 -5.29 -15.75 15.25
C ASP A 240 -4.05 -15.18 14.56
N PRO A 241 -3.46 -14.11 15.10
CA PRO A 241 -2.26 -13.51 14.55
C PRO A 241 -1.01 -14.38 14.71
N ASP A 242 -0.99 -15.31 15.66
CA ASP A 242 0.13 -16.23 15.87
C ASP A 242 0.18 -17.27 14.76
N ALA A 243 -0.95 -17.87 14.40
CA ALA A 243 -1.05 -18.81 13.29
C ALA A 243 -0.61 -18.17 11.96
N VAL A 244 -1.02 -16.92 11.70
CA VAL A 244 -0.57 -16.15 10.52
C VAL A 244 0.93 -15.92 10.56
N ALA A 245 1.48 -15.50 11.69
CA ALA A 245 2.92 -15.28 11.83
C ALA A 245 3.72 -16.56 11.63
N GLU A 246 3.31 -17.67 12.24
CA GLU A 246 3.94 -18.99 12.09
C GLU A 246 3.95 -19.44 10.64
N GLN A 247 2.84 -19.30 9.92
CA GLN A 247 2.72 -19.66 8.51
C GLN A 247 3.72 -18.85 7.65
N VAL A 248 3.81 -17.54 7.84
CA VAL A 248 4.77 -16.70 7.13
C VAL A 248 6.20 -17.11 7.47
N LEU A 249 6.53 -17.26 8.75
CA LEU A 249 7.86 -17.60 9.22
C LEU A 249 8.34 -18.99 8.79
N ALA A 250 7.43 -19.92 8.56
CA ALA A 250 7.72 -21.25 8.01
C ALA A 250 7.93 -21.23 6.50
N GLY A 251 7.24 -20.33 5.76
CA GLY A 251 7.29 -20.28 4.29
C GLY A 251 8.44 -19.45 3.73
N VAL A 252 8.89 -18.41 4.46
CA VAL A 252 9.86 -17.44 3.94
C VAL A 252 11.23 -18.05 3.63
N LYS A 253 11.69 -17.80 2.40
CA LYS A 253 13.02 -18.14 1.89
C LYS A 253 13.67 -16.87 1.31
N PRO A 254 15.00 -16.84 1.08
CA PRO A 254 15.64 -15.72 0.39
C PRO A 254 14.96 -15.39 -0.94
N GLY A 255 14.60 -14.12 -1.13
CA GLY A 255 13.92 -13.65 -2.32
C GLY A 255 12.40 -13.83 -2.33
N SER A 256 11.79 -14.32 -1.23
CA SER A 256 10.35 -14.54 -1.14
C SER A 256 9.52 -13.26 -1.27
N VAL A 257 8.36 -13.42 -1.92
CA VAL A 257 7.26 -12.47 -1.91
C VAL A 257 6.13 -13.04 -1.04
N VAL A 258 5.79 -12.34 0.02
CA VAL A 258 4.71 -12.73 0.94
C VAL A 258 3.46 -11.96 0.60
N VAL A 259 2.33 -12.64 0.35
CA VAL A 259 1.02 -12.00 0.21
C VAL A 259 0.33 -11.90 1.55
N MET A 260 -0.11 -10.68 1.88
CA MET A 260 -0.92 -10.29 3.03
C MET A 260 -1.98 -9.27 2.56
N HIS A 261 -2.87 -8.82 3.47
CA HIS A 261 -3.91 -7.86 3.13
C HIS A 261 -3.84 -6.59 3.99
N CYS A 262 -4.13 -5.46 3.36
CA CYS A 262 -4.31 -4.15 4.02
C CYS A 262 -5.80 -3.82 4.21
N THR A 263 -6.69 -4.79 4.02
CA THR A 263 -8.15 -4.68 4.11
C THR A 263 -8.60 -5.19 5.47
N ARG A 264 -8.82 -4.27 6.42
CA ARG A 264 -9.07 -4.63 7.83
C ARG A 264 -10.30 -5.52 8.03
N SER A 265 -11.37 -5.29 7.27
CA SER A 265 -12.60 -6.10 7.37
C SER A 265 -12.38 -7.55 6.93
N ALA A 266 -11.48 -7.80 6.00
CA ALA A 266 -11.15 -9.14 5.51
C ALA A 266 -9.97 -9.77 6.25
N ALA A 267 -9.00 -8.97 6.74
CA ALA A 267 -7.78 -9.44 7.38
C ALA A 267 -7.50 -8.68 8.70
N PRO A 268 -8.32 -8.90 9.74
CA PRO A 268 -8.31 -8.07 10.94
C PRO A 268 -7.05 -8.22 11.80
N VAL A 269 -6.31 -9.31 11.66
CA VAL A 269 -5.13 -9.62 12.51
C VAL A 269 -3.79 -9.39 11.82
N THR A 270 -3.77 -8.92 10.58
CA THR A 270 -2.54 -8.74 9.78
C THR A 270 -1.53 -7.83 10.48
N GLU A 271 -1.98 -6.71 11.05
CA GLU A 271 -1.08 -5.78 11.76
C GLU A 271 -0.36 -6.46 12.93
N GLN A 272 -1.10 -7.25 13.73
CA GLN A 272 -0.56 -7.98 14.87
C GLN A 272 0.41 -9.08 14.41
N ALA A 273 0.10 -9.78 13.33
CA ALA A 273 1.00 -10.78 12.75
C ALA A 273 2.32 -10.14 12.24
N VAL A 274 2.24 -8.99 11.57
CA VAL A 274 3.43 -8.25 11.10
C VAL A 274 4.35 -7.86 12.25
N ARG A 275 3.80 -7.43 13.40
CA ARG A 275 4.61 -7.13 14.60
C ARG A 275 5.37 -8.33 15.14
N LYS A 276 4.92 -9.55 14.87
CA LYS A 276 5.59 -10.81 15.26
C LYS A 276 6.58 -11.26 14.17
N VAL A 277 6.17 -11.20 12.91
CA VAL A 277 6.97 -11.63 11.75
C VAL A 277 8.24 -10.80 11.59
N VAL A 278 8.13 -9.47 11.68
CA VAL A 278 9.25 -8.58 11.35
C VAL A 278 10.47 -8.76 12.26
N PRO A 279 10.35 -8.72 13.61
CA PRO A 279 11.51 -8.92 14.47
C PRO A 279 12.12 -10.31 14.32
N GLU A 280 11.31 -11.35 14.11
CA GLU A 280 11.80 -12.72 13.97
C GLU A 280 12.55 -12.91 12.65
N LEU A 281 12.07 -12.39 11.52
CA LEU A 281 12.79 -12.44 10.26
C LEU A 281 14.10 -11.63 10.33
N ARG A 282 14.13 -10.48 11.00
CA ARG A 282 15.37 -9.74 11.24
C ARG A 282 16.38 -10.54 12.06
N LYS A 283 15.93 -11.23 13.11
CA LYS A 283 16.77 -12.13 13.92
C LYS A 283 17.36 -13.27 13.08
N ARG A 284 16.60 -13.77 12.08
CA ARG A 284 17.08 -14.75 11.11
C ARG A 284 17.98 -14.15 10.02
N GLY A 285 18.26 -12.84 10.08
CA GLY A 285 19.14 -12.11 9.17
C GLY A 285 18.48 -11.66 7.86
N TYR A 286 17.14 -11.62 7.78
CA TYR A 286 16.44 -11.10 6.61
C TYR A 286 16.40 -9.57 6.60
N ARG A 287 16.55 -9.01 5.40
CA ARG A 287 16.32 -7.60 5.09
C ARG A 287 15.02 -7.48 4.28
N PHE A 288 14.16 -6.56 4.71
CA PHE A 288 12.93 -6.23 4.00
C PHE A 288 13.22 -5.30 2.83
N VAL A 289 12.57 -5.54 1.70
CA VAL A 289 12.72 -4.77 0.47
C VAL A 289 11.36 -4.61 -0.23
N LYS A 290 11.26 -3.65 -1.13
CA LYS A 290 10.12 -3.54 -2.06
C LYS A 290 10.26 -4.57 -3.19
N VAL A 291 9.17 -4.88 -3.87
CA VAL A 291 9.17 -5.80 -5.01
C VAL A 291 10.09 -5.29 -6.12
N SER A 292 10.12 -3.96 -6.37
CA SER A 292 11.02 -3.36 -7.35
C SER A 292 12.50 -3.67 -7.10
N GLU A 293 12.90 -3.80 -5.83
CA GLU A 293 14.26 -4.17 -5.46
C GLU A 293 14.54 -5.68 -5.65
N LEU A 294 13.51 -6.53 -5.61
CA LEU A 294 13.67 -7.96 -5.91
C LEU A 294 13.75 -8.22 -7.42
N ILE A 295 12.94 -7.52 -8.23
CA ILE A 295 12.92 -7.67 -9.70
C ILE A 295 14.20 -7.09 -10.32
N GLY A 296 14.80 -6.06 -9.72
CA GLY A 296 16.03 -5.40 -10.18
C GLY A 296 17.32 -6.18 -9.89
N LYS A 297 17.22 -7.31 -9.20
CA LYS A 297 18.34 -8.20 -8.91
C LYS A 297 18.35 -9.37 -9.88
#